data_4e440d2cf8f620902f4da3fc2edd3e53
#
_entry.id   4e440d2cf8f620902f4da3fc2edd3e53
#
_cell.length_a   1.000
_cell.length_b   1.000
_cell.length_c   1.000
_cell.angle_alpha   90.00
_cell.angle_beta   90.00
_cell.angle_gamma   90.00
#
_symmetry.space_group_name_H-M   'P 1'
#
loop_
_entity.id
_entity.type
_entity.pdbx_description
1 polymer ?
#
loop_
_entity_poly.entity_id
_entity_poly.type
_entity_poly.pdbx_seq_one_letter_code
_entity_poly.pdbx_strand_id
1 'polypeptide(L)'
;RPFTFPFFVLWKTRCIKMPDQVPPGVSRAFEVLVPATLTLIITACIGSSYYNITGLYLNDIIKNSIQDPLGSLGATVPGFIILYLVIMLFWLVGIHGNNMVSAVKESIFTPLALENVEKFNRGEKTTNIINMYAIQMWGEIGGSGCTLGLVIAIFIFSKREDNKAIASLSLIPGLFEINETVT
;
A
#
# COMPACT_ATOMS: atom_id res chain seq x y z
N ARG A 1 19.31 -1.19 -0.50
CA ARG A 1 19.39 -2.60 0.02
C ARG A 1 17.97 -2.97 0.41
N PRO A 2 17.33 -3.99 -0.22
CA PRO A 2 15.97 -4.38 0.17
C PRO A 2 16.00 -4.89 1.62
N PHE A 3 14.99 -4.52 2.39
CA PHE A 3 14.73 -5.07 3.72
C PHE A 3 14.49 -6.58 3.56
N THR A 4 15.54 -7.37 3.74
CA THR A 4 15.42 -8.82 3.79
C THR A 4 15.09 -9.20 5.23
N PHE A 5 13.90 -9.71 5.45
CA PHE A 5 13.51 -10.32 6.71
C PHE A 5 14.63 -11.27 7.19
N PRO A 6 15.05 -11.22 8.45
CA PRO A 6 16.16 -12.04 8.97
C PRO A 6 15.93 -13.55 8.76
N PHE A 7 14.69 -14.00 8.66
CA PHE A 7 14.33 -15.39 8.34
C PHE A 7 14.72 -15.79 6.91
N PHE A 8 14.69 -14.85 5.95
CA PHE A 8 15.11 -15.06 4.57
C PHE A 8 16.63 -15.21 4.43
N VAL A 9 17.39 -14.54 5.31
CA VAL A 9 18.87 -14.59 5.29
C VAL A 9 19.41 -15.93 5.79
N LEU A 10 18.77 -16.52 6.80
CA LEU A 10 19.18 -17.81 7.36
C LEU A 10 18.94 -18.99 6.40
N TRP A 11 18.04 -18.82 5.42
CA TRP A 11 17.69 -19.89 4.48
C TRP A 11 18.36 -19.78 3.12
N LYS A 12 18.97 -18.66 2.80
CA LYS A 12 19.70 -18.43 1.53
C LYS A 12 20.82 -19.45 1.28
N THR A 13 21.27 -20.15 2.30
CA THR A 13 22.40 -21.10 2.22
C THR A 13 21.99 -22.55 1.91
N ARG A 14 20.68 -22.87 1.88
CA ARG A 14 20.19 -24.27 1.69
C ARG A 14 19.13 -24.44 0.62
N CYS A 15 18.87 -23.45 -0.20
CA CYS A 15 17.87 -23.52 -1.27
C CYS A 15 18.41 -24.23 -2.52
N ILE A 16 17.50 -24.77 -3.30
CA ILE A 16 17.72 -25.49 -4.55
C ILE A 16 18.64 -24.64 -5.45
N LYS A 17 19.89 -25.08 -5.62
CA LYS A 17 20.79 -24.49 -6.59
C LYS A 17 20.41 -24.99 -7.96
N MET A 18 19.95 -24.07 -8.81
CA MET A 18 19.71 -24.37 -10.23
C MET A 18 21.03 -24.47 -10.97
N PRO A 19 21.10 -25.30 -12.05
CA PRO A 19 22.26 -25.33 -12.94
C PRO A 19 22.58 -23.94 -13.52
N ASP A 20 23.87 -23.68 -13.76
CA ASP A 20 24.36 -22.36 -14.25
C ASP A 20 23.80 -21.95 -15.62
N GLN A 21 23.16 -22.87 -16.34
CA GLN A 21 22.52 -22.64 -17.64
C GLN A 21 21.13 -21.97 -17.53
N VAL A 22 20.56 -21.88 -16.32
CA VAL A 22 19.24 -21.28 -16.10
C VAL A 22 19.35 -19.76 -16.00
N PRO A 23 18.49 -18.99 -16.72
CA PRO A 23 18.49 -17.54 -16.62
C PRO A 23 18.32 -17.05 -15.18
N PRO A 24 19.05 -16.01 -14.74
CA PRO A 24 19.07 -15.55 -13.34
C PRO A 24 17.71 -15.18 -12.77
N GLY A 25 16.78 -14.70 -13.61
CA GLY A 25 15.41 -14.38 -13.22
C GLY A 25 14.59 -15.62 -12.83
N VAL A 26 14.75 -16.70 -13.58
CA VAL A 26 14.09 -17.99 -13.34
C VAL A 26 14.67 -18.64 -12.09
N SER A 27 16.01 -18.65 -11.95
CA SER A 27 16.70 -19.20 -10.77
C SER A 27 16.19 -18.53 -9.48
N ARG A 28 16.10 -17.20 -9.46
CA ARG A 28 15.59 -16.44 -8.30
C ARG A 28 14.13 -16.79 -7.95
N ALA A 29 13.27 -17.00 -8.96
CA ALA A 29 11.88 -17.37 -8.72
C ALA A 29 11.77 -18.73 -8.00
N PHE A 30 12.57 -19.70 -8.43
CA PHE A 30 12.62 -21.03 -7.79
C PHE A 30 13.28 -21.00 -6.40
N GLU A 31 14.31 -20.18 -6.19
CA GLU A 31 14.94 -20.01 -4.89
C GLU A 31 13.95 -19.48 -3.83
N VAL A 32 12.99 -18.65 -4.24
CA VAL A 32 11.99 -18.08 -3.34
C VAL A 32 10.79 -19.01 -3.11
N LEU A 33 10.54 -19.96 -4.03
CA LEU A 33 9.35 -20.80 -4.00
C LEU A 33 9.25 -21.62 -2.71
N VAL A 34 10.32 -22.31 -2.31
CA VAL A 34 10.33 -23.17 -1.11
C VAL A 34 10.16 -22.36 0.17
N PRO A 35 10.92 -21.26 0.42
CA PRO A 35 10.70 -20.41 1.59
C PRO A 35 9.29 -19.81 1.62
N ALA A 36 8.76 -19.34 0.48
CA ALA A 36 7.42 -18.78 0.40
C ALA A 36 6.35 -19.83 0.75
N THR A 37 6.45 -21.02 0.18
CA THR A 37 5.50 -22.12 0.45
C THR A 37 5.53 -22.51 1.93
N LEU A 38 6.70 -22.63 2.52
CA LEU A 38 6.84 -22.98 3.94
C LEU A 38 6.30 -21.86 4.84
N THR A 39 6.53 -20.61 4.50
CA THR A 39 5.97 -19.47 5.23
C THR A 39 4.44 -19.51 5.20
N LEU A 40 3.84 -19.79 4.05
CA LEU A 40 2.40 -19.93 3.91
C LEU A 40 1.86 -21.09 4.76
N ILE A 41 2.51 -22.26 4.72
CA ILE A 41 2.11 -23.42 5.52
C ILE A 41 2.21 -23.11 7.02
N ILE A 42 3.32 -22.53 7.47
CA ILE A 42 3.50 -22.18 8.89
C ILE A 42 2.44 -21.16 9.32
N THR A 43 2.20 -20.12 8.52
CA THR A 43 1.19 -19.09 8.82
C THR A 43 -0.21 -19.72 8.87
N ALA A 44 -0.54 -20.61 7.94
CA ALA A 44 -1.82 -21.33 7.93
C ALA A 44 -1.97 -22.22 9.16
N CYS A 45 -0.91 -22.94 9.58
CA CYS A 45 -0.93 -23.75 10.80
C CYS A 45 -1.11 -22.90 12.06
N ILE A 46 -0.42 -21.76 12.15
CA ILE A 46 -0.59 -20.82 13.28
C ILE A 46 -2.02 -20.30 13.30
N GLY A 47 -2.56 -19.85 12.17
CA GLY A 47 -3.92 -19.32 12.06
C GLY A 47 -4.97 -20.37 12.42
N SER A 48 -4.81 -21.62 11.93
CA SER A 48 -5.70 -22.73 12.25
C SER A 48 -5.63 -23.12 13.73
N SER A 49 -4.43 -23.18 14.30
CA SER A 49 -4.24 -23.49 15.73
C SER A 49 -4.86 -22.39 16.61
N TYR A 50 -4.68 -21.13 16.23
CA TYR A 50 -5.28 -20.01 16.93
C TYR A 50 -6.81 -20.07 16.89
N TYR A 51 -7.40 -20.34 15.72
CA TYR A 51 -8.85 -20.52 15.57
C TYR A 51 -9.40 -21.66 16.44
N ASN A 52 -8.71 -22.81 16.48
CA ASN A 52 -9.12 -23.96 17.30
C ASN A 52 -9.09 -23.66 18.81
N ILE A 53 -8.20 -22.76 19.27
CA ILE A 53 -8.07 -22.41 20.69
C ILE A 53 -9.06 -21.31 21.10
N THR A 54 -9.22 -20.28 20.25
CA THR A 54 -9.94 -19.05 20.60
C THR A 54 -11.32 -18.93 19.96
N GLY A 55 -11.58 -19.70 18.89
CA GLY A 55 -12.78 -19.54 18.06
C GLY A 55 -12.77 -18.29 17.16
N LEU A 56 -11.67 -17.53 17.15
CA LEU A 56 -11.50 -16.29 16.39
C LEU A 56 -10.43 -16.46 15.31
N TYR A 57 -10.63 -15.85 14.15
CA TYR A 57 -9.58 -15.78 13.13
C TYR A 57 -8.53 -14.71 13.49
N LEU A 58 -7.31 -14.87 13.02
CA LEU A 58 -6.26 -13.85 13.18
C LEU A 58 -6.70 -12.48 12.62
N ASN A 59 -7.48 -12.48 11.55
CA ASN A 59 -8.05 -11.27 10.97
C ASN A 59 -9.02 -10.55 11.93
N ASP A 60 -9.73 -11.26 12.78
CA ASP A 60 -10.64 -10.66 13.77
C ASP A 60 -9.89 -9.87 14.82
N ILE A 61 -8.67 -10.31 15.19
CA ILE A 61 -7.80 -9.54 16.09
C ILE A 61 -7.41 -8.21 15.45
N ILE A 62 -6.96 -8.28 14.20
CA ILE A 62 -6.57 -7.07 13.45
C ILE A 62 -7.76 -6.14 13.30
N LYS A 63 -8.93 -6.70 12.97
CA LYS A 63 -10.16 -5.93 12.85
C LYS A 63 -10.51 -5.25 14.18
N ASN A 64 -10.67 -6.00 15.24
CA ASN A 64 -11.15 -5.47 16.52
C ASN A 64 -10.13 -4.57 17.23
N SER A 65 -8.82 -4.86 17.08
CA SER A 65 -7.75 -4.14 17.77
C SER A 65 -7.24 -2.92 17.02
N ILE A 66 -7.32 -2.93 15.70
CA ILE A 66 -6.74 -1.90 14.83
C ILE A 66 -7.81 -1.23 13.97
N GLN A 67 -8.59 -2.01 13.23
CA GLN A 67 -9.52 -1.48 12.23
C GLN A 67 -10.69 -0.74 12.88
N ASP A 68 -11.35 -1.31 13.90
CA ASP A 68 -12.51 -0.70 14.51
C ASP A 68 -12.17 0.60 15.28
N PRO A 69 -11.09 0.67 16.12
CA PRO A 69 -10.66 1.92 16.73
C PRO A 69 -10.19 2.98 15.74
N LEU A 70 -9.45 2.59 14.73
CA LEU A 70 -8.94 3.51 13.71
C LEU A 70 -10.01 3.89 12.66
N GLY A 71 -10.98 3.01 12.40
CA GLY A 71 -12.04 3.24 11.42
C GLY A 71 -12.88 4.47 11.77
N SER A 72 -13.21 4.64 13.05
CA SER A 72 -13.97 5.79 13.51
C SER A 72 -13.21 7.12 13.40
N LEU A 73 -11.89 7.09 13.58
CA LEU A 73 -11.01 8.27 13.46
C LEU A 73 -10.62 8.51 12.00
N GLY A 74 -10.30 7.44 11.27
CA GLY A 74 -9.83 7.51 9.88
C GLY A 74 -10.91 7.96 8.89
N ALA A 75 -12.16 7.59 9.13
CA ALA A 75 -13.31 7.94 8.27
C ALA A 75 -13.73 9.43 8.37
N THR A 76 -12.92 10.27 8.98
CA THR A 76 -13.13 11.70 9.10
C THR A 76 -12.23 12.50 8.16
N VAL A 77 -12.64 13.73 7.80
CA VAL A 77 -11.80 14.62 6.98
C VAL A 77 -10.43 14.90 7.63
N PRO A 78 -10.32 15.19 8.93
CA PRO A 78 -9.02 15.31 9.58
C PRO A 78 -8.17 14.04 9.49
N GLY A 79 -8.75 12.86 9.69
CA GLY A 79 -8.05 11.58 9.56
C GLY A 79 -7.51 11.36 8.14
N PHE A 80 -8.31 11.68 7.14
CA PHE A 80 -7.89 11.68 5.72
C PHE A 80 -6.69 12.61 5.48
N ILE A 81 -6.74 13.85 5.97
CA ILE A 81 -5.64 14.82 5.82
C ILE A 81 -4.37 14.31 6.50
N ILE A 82 -4.48 13.80 7.73
CA ILE A 82 -3.33 13.24 8.47
C ILE A 82 -2.70 12.07 7.72
N LEU A 83 -3.52 11.17 7.19
CA LEU A 83 -3.04 10.04 6.39
C LEU A 83 -2.20 10.51 5.20
N TYR A 84 -2.70 11.50 4.45
CA TYR A 84 -1.98 12.03 3.29
C TYR A 84 -0.73 12.81 3.67
N LEU A 85 -0.72 13.54 4.80
CA LEU A 85 0.50 14.15 5.31
C LEU A 85 1.57 13.09 5.64
N VAL A 86 1.19 11.96 6.22
CA VAL A 86 2.11 10.85 6.49
C VAL A 86 2.65 10.26 5.18
N ILE A 87 1.80 10.05 4.17
CA ILE A 87 2.22 9.59 2.84
C ILE A 87 3.24 10.55 2.23
N MET A 88 2.98 11.86 2.29
CA MET A 88 3.89 12.90 1.78
C MET A 88 5.23 12.93 2.51
N LEU A 89 5.23 12.70 3.84
CA LEU A 89 6.47 12.62 4.61
C LEU A 89 7.33 11.41 4.19
N PHE A 90 6.74 10.28 3.86
CA PHE A 90 7.47 9.14 3.32
C PHE A 90 8.07 9.47 1.95
N TRP A 91 7.33 10.13 1.07
CA TRP A 91 7.85 10.58 -0.22
C TRP A 91 9.02 11.56 -0.07
N LEU A 92 8.97 12.45 0.91
CA LEU A 92 10.05 13.41 1.18
C LEU A 92 11.39 12.72 1.50
N VAL A 93 11.35 11.52 2.08
CA VAL A 93 12.56 10.72 2.38
C VAL A 93 12.85 9.66 1.30
N GLY A 94 12.16 9.72 0.15
CA GLY A 94 12.37 8.83 -0.98
C GLY A 94 11.77 7.43 -0.79
N ILE A 95 10.80 7.27 0.08
CA ILE A 95 10.08 6.00 0.31
C ILE A 95 8.69 6.12 -0.31
N HIS A 96 8.24 5.09 -1.05
CA HIS A 96 6.92 5.08 -1.65
C HIS A 96 5.81 5.09 -0.59
N GLY A 97 5.32 6.29 -0.28
CA GLY A 97 4.45 6.55 0.88
C GLY A 97 3.16 5.73 0.86
N ASN A 98 2.49 5.62 -0.29
CA ASN A 98 1.23 4.88 -0.40
C ASN A 98 1.42 3.38 -0.07
N ASN A 99 2.52 2.78 -0.51
CA ASN A 99 2.84 1.38 -0.21
C ASN A 99 3.09 1.16 1.29
N MET A 100 3.70 2.13 1.96
CA MET A 100 3.98 2.02 3.41
C MET A 100 2.71 2.02 4.24
N VAL A 101 1.71 2.77 3.84
CA VAL A 101 0.44 2.89 4.59
C VAL A 101 -0.69 2.04 4.00
N SER A 102 -0.45 1.29 2.92
CA SER A 102 -1.49 0.55 2.20
C SER A 102 -2.29 -0.39 3.10
N ALA A 103 -1.63 -1.17 3.94
CA ALA A 103 -2.29 -2.10 4.85
C ALA A 103 -3.25 -1.39 5.83
N VAL A 104 -2.83 -0.24 6.37
CA VAL A 104 -3.68 0.58 7.26
C VAL A 104 -4.81 1.21 6.46
N LYS A 105 -4.51 1.80 5.32
CA LYS A 105 -5.49 2.42 4.42
C LYS A 105 -6.58 1.43 4.01
N GLU A 106 -6.19 0.27 3.51
CA GLU A 106 -7.12 -0.76 3.07
C GLU A 106 -7.96 -1.33 4.21
N SER A 107 -7.37 -1.56 5.38
CA SER A 107 -8.11 -2.08 6.53
C SER A 107 -9.19 -1.14 7.06
N ILE A 108 -9.00 0.17 6.92
CA ILE A 108 -9.95 1.18 7.40
C ILE A 108 -11.01 1.50 6.33
N PHE A 109 -10.59 1.77 5.09
CA PHE A 109 -11.45 2.42 4.11
C PHE A 109 -12.14 1.44 3.14
N THR A 110 -11.58 0.23 2.93
CA THR A 110 -12.22 -0.78 2.08
C THR A 110 -13.52 -1.29 2.66
N PRO A 111 -13.64 -1.62 3.97
CA PRO A 111 -14.92 -2.02 4.55
C PRO A 111 -16.01 -0.95 4.43
N LEU A 112 -15.65 0.33 4.57
CA LEU A 112 -16.59 1.45 4.40
C LEU A 112 -17.10 1.56 2.95
N ALA A 113 -16.23 1.26 1.98
CA ALA A 113 -16.63 1.22 0.58
C ALA A 113 -17.57 0.04 0.31
N LEU A 114 -17.27 -1.15 0.83
CA LEU A 114 -18.12 -2.34 0.68
C LEU A 114 -19.48 -2.15 1.34
N GLU A 115 -19.55 -1.56 2.53
CA GLU A 115 -20.81 -1.22 3.19
C GLU A 115 -21.68 -0.29 2.33
N ASN A 116 -21.07 0.70 1.69
CA ASN A 116 -21.79 1.56 0.76
C ASN A 116 -22.34 0.79 -0.46
N VAL A 117 -21.57 -0.14 -1.01
CA VAL A 117 -22.01 -0.99 -2.12
C VAL A 117 -23.20 -1.86 -1.69
N GLU A 118 -23.14 -2.45 -0.50
CA GLU A 118 -24.25 -3.25 0.02
C GLU A 118 -25.51 -2.42 0.26
N LYS A 119 -25.38 -1.22 0.84
CA LYS A 119 -26.49 -0.28 1.04
C LYS A 119 -27.10 0.12 -0.30
N PHE A 120 -26.26 0.45 -1.28
CA PHE A 120 -26.72 0.80 -2.63
C PHE A 120 -27.51 -0.34 -3.27
N ASN A 121 -27.01 -1.58 -3.19
CA ASN A 121 -27.70 -2.76 -3.73
C ASN A 121 -29.04 -3.05 -3.05
N ARG A 122 -29.21 -2.62 -1.78
CA ARG A 122 -30.48 -2.68 -1.06
C ARG A 122 -31.41 -1.49 -1.31
N GLY A 123 -31.00 -0.53 -2.12
CA GLY A 123 -31.74 0.72 -2.36
C GLY A 123 -31.69 1.70 -1.18
N GLU A 124 -30.78 1.50 -0.24
CA GLU A 124 -30.57 2.35 0.93
C GLU A 124 -29.61 3.50 0.61
N LYS A 125 -29.69 4.58 1.38
CA LYS A 125 -28.76 5.70 1.22
C LYS A 125 -27.37 5.33 1.74
N THR A 126 -26.34 5.56 0.92
CA THR A 126 -24.94 5.43 1.31
C THR A 126 -24.56 6.49 2.35
N THR A 127 -23.79 6.12 3.37
CA THR A 127 -23.47 6.98 4.51
C THR A 127 -22.00 7.29 4.66
N ASN A 128 -21.11 6.41 4.15
CA ASN A 128 -19.67 6.55 4.32
C ASN A 128 -19.08 7.42 3.20
N ILE A 129 -19.02 8.75 3.41
CA ILE A 129 -18.48 9.68 2.43
C ILE A 129 -17.00 9.42 2.20
N ILE A 130 -16.22 9.28 3.29
CA ILE A 130 -14.79 8.99 3.21
C ILE A 130 -14.61 7.48 3.25
N ASN A 131 -14.39 6.90 2.11
CA ASN A 131 -14.20 5.47 1.87
C ASN A 131 -13.04 5.28 0.87
N MET A 132 -12.70 4.05 0.54
CA MET A 132 -11.56 3.75 -0.34
C MET A 132 -11.64 4.44 -1.70
N TYR A 133 -12.83 4.51 -2.32
CA TYR A 133 -13.00 5.19 -3.60
C TYR A 133 -12.82 6.71 -3.50
N ALA A 134 -13.31 7.33 -2.42
CA ALA A 134 -13.11 8.75 -2.18
C ALA A 134 -11.63 9.07 -1.97
N ILE A 135 -10.89 8.20 -1.27
CA ILE A 135 -9.45 8.34 -1.06
C ILE A 135 -8.70 8.26 -2.38
N GLN A 136 -8.99 7.26 -3.21
CA GLN A 136 -8.35 7.12 -4.52
C GLN A 136 -8.68 8.31 -5.43
N MET A 137 -9.94 8.74 -5.46
CA MET A 137 -10.39 9.82 -6.34
C MET A 137 -9.80 11.18 -5.95
N TRP A 138 -9.73 11.50 -4.65
CA TRP A 138 -9.34 12.84 -4.20
C TRP A 138 -7.90 12.93 -3.69
N GLY A 139 -7.39 11.84 -3.16
CA GLY A 139 -6.05 11.79 -2.57
C GLY A 139 -4.94 11.36 -3.51
N GLU A 140 -5.28 10.75 -4.64
CA GLU A 140 -4.30 10.20 -5.59
C GLU A 140 -4.30 10.92 -6.94
N ILE A 141 -4.76 12.17 -6.99
CA ILE A 141 -4.73 13.00 -8.20
C ILE A 141 -3.28 13.24 -8.63
N GLY A 142 -2.92 12.69 -9.77
CA GLY A 142 -1.55 12.74 -10.30
C GLY A 142 -0.61 11.70 -9.65
N GLY A 143 -1.18 10.69 -9.00
CA GLY A 143 -0.47 9.63 -8.29
C GLY A 143 -0.45 9.82 -6.77
N SER A 144 0.22 8.91 -6.10
CA SER A 144 0.29 8.85 -4.64
C SER A 144 0.77 10.18 -4.04
N GLY A 145 -0.09 10.83 -3.26
CA GLY A 145 0.24 12.08 -2.58
C GLY A 145 -0.07 13.36 -3.36
N CYS A 146 -1.01 13.34 -4.32
CA CYS A 146 -1.42 14.51 -5.09
C CYS A 146 -0.28 15.19 -5.84
N THR A 147 0.65 14.43 -6.41
CA THR A 147 1.90 14.93 -7.00
C THR A 147 1.70 15.79 -8.23
N LEU A 148 0.55 15.75 -8.90
CA LEU A 148 0.22 16.70 -9.96
C LEU A 148 0.26 18.15 -9.45
N GLY A 149 -0.17 18.39 -8.21
CA GLY A 149 -0.04 19.69 -7.55
C GLY A 149 1.43 20.12 -7.36
N LEU A 150 2.33 19.17 -7.06
CA LEU A 150 3.77 19.42 -6.97
C LEU A 150 4.34 19.82 -8.34
N VAL A 151 4.00 19.11 -9.41
CA VAL A 151 4.41 19.43 -10.78
C VAL A 151 4.00 20.86 -11.14
N ILE A 152 2.74 21.23 -10.90
CA ILE A 152 2.23 22.58 -11.15
C ILE A 152 2.99 23.62 -10.30
N ALA A 153 3.22 23.31 -9.03
CA ALA A 153 3.97 24.22 -8.13
C ALA A 153 5.41 24.43 -8.62
N ILE A 154 6.08 23.40 -9.12
CA ILE A 154 7.42 23.50 -9.69
C ILE A 154 7.40 24.43 -10.92
N PHE A 155 6.42 24.31 -11.81
CA PHE A 155 6.31 25.20 -12.97
C PHE A 155 6.14 26.67 -12.58
N ILE A 156 5.34 26.94 -11.55
CA ILE A 156 5.02 28.32 -11.13
C ILE A 156 6.16 28.92 -10.31
N PHE A 157 6.72 28.18 -9.36
CA PHE A 157 7.59 28.75 -8.32
C PHE A 157 9.07 28.41 -8.49
N SER A 158 9.43 27.34 -9.22
CA SER A 158 10.83 26.96 -9.35
C SER A 158 11.58 27.92 -10.27
N LYS A 159 12.76 28.35 -9.81
CA LYS A 159 13.71 29.13 -10.60
C LYS A 159 14.81 28.27 -11.23
N ARG A 160 14.86 26.99 -10.89
CA ARG A 160 15.87 26.04 -11.36
C ARG A 160 15.38 25.35 -12.62
N GLU A 161 16.19 25.38 -13.67
CA GLU A 161 15.85 24.79 -14.97
C GLU A 161 15.82 23.26 -14.92
N ASP A 162 16.64 22.63 -14.07
CA ASP A 162 16.63 21.18 -13.83
C ASP A 162 15.29 20.74 -13.24
N ASN A 163 14.75 21.44 -12.25
CA ASN A 163 13.44 21.13 -11.68
C ASN A 163 12.31 21.29 -12.71
N LYS A 164 12.36 22.32 -13.53
CA LYS A 164 11.37 22.54 -14.59
C LYS A 164 11.44 21.45 -15.65
N ALA A 165 12.63 20.97 -15.99
CA ALA A 165 12.81 19.86 -16.91
C ALA A 165 12.17 18.59 -16.36
N ILE A 166 12.39 18.24 -15.08
CA ILE A 166 11.76 17.12 -14.40
C ILE A 166 10.24 17.28 -14.41
N ALA A 167 9.72 18.46 -14.04
CA ALA A 167 8.28 18.71 -14.05
C ALA A 167 7.66 18.55 -15.44
N SER A 168 8.37 19.00 -16.49
CA SER A 168 7.92 18.81 -17.89
C SER A 168 7.81 17.32 -18.28
N LEU A 169 8.80 16.52 -17.88
CA LEU A 169 8.79 15.07 -18.13
C LEU A 169 7.73 14.35 -17.31
N SER A 170 7.40 14.87 -16.13
CA SER A 170 6.45 14.27 -15.20
C SER A 170 5.00 14.67 -15.44
N LEU A 171 4.74 15.68 -16.28
CA LEU A 171 3.39 16.19 -16.52
C LEU A 171 2.48 15.12 -17.14
N ILE A 172 2.94 14.50 -18.22
CA ILE A 172 2.17 13.47 -18.92
C ILE A 172 1.98 12.22 -18.03
N PRO A 173 3.05 11.61 -17.46
CA PRO A 173 2.88 10.52 -16.52
C PRO A 173 1.96 10.88 -15.35
N GLY A 174 2.08 12.08 -14.78
CA GLY A 174 1.25 12.54 -13.68
C GLY A 174 -0.24 12.63 -14.00
N LEU A 175 -0.61 12.91 -15.25
CA LEU A 175 -2.01 12.84 -15.70
C LEU A 175 -2.56 11.40 -15.71
N PHE A 176 -1.70 10.40 -15.79
CA PHE A 176 -2.03 8.98 -15.69
C PHE A 176 -1.72 8.40 -14.30
N GLU A 177 -1.62 9.25 -13.27
CA GLU A 177 -1.38 8.87 -11.88
C GLU A 177 -0.02 8.17 -11.63
N ILE A 178 0.95 8.38 -12.52
CA ILE A 178 2.32 7.86 -12.41
C ILE A 178 3.23 8.99 -11.90
N ASN A 179 3.72 8.87 -10.66
CA ASN A 179 4.44 9.94 -9.97
C ASN A 179 5.92 9.67 -9.70
N GLU A 180 6.44 8.49 -10.07
CA GLU A 180 7.83 8.10 -9.85
C GLU A 180 8.83 9.00 -10.59
N THR A 181 8.38 9.76 -11.57
CA THR A 181 9.22 10.68 -12.33
C THR A 181 9.44 12.02 -11.64
N VAL A 182 8.61 12.39 -10.64
CA VAL A 182 8.68 13.68 -9.94
C VAL A 182 9.07 13.54 -8.47
N THR A 183 8.98 12.33 -7.94
CA THR A 183 9.33 11.95 -6.56
C THR A 183 10.62 11.13 -6.56
#